data_e612f7ee195fbb9c121b4d90df892a12
#
_entry.id   e612f7ee195fbb9c121b4d90df892a12
#
_cell.length_a   1.000
_cell.length_b   1.000
_cell.length_c   1.000
_cell.angle_alpha   90.00
_cell.angle_beta   90.00
_cell.angle_gamma   90.00
#
_symmetry.space_group_name_H-M   'P 1'
#
loop_
_entity.id
_entity.type
_entity.pdbx_description
1 polymer ?
#
loop_
_entity_poly.entity_id
_entity_poly.type
_entity_poly.pdbx_seq_one_letter_code
_entity_poly.pdbx_strand_id
1 'polypeptide(L)'
;MSESSRLLDTQTGNGLTQEFLMSPSMLDAVSPTGDRGGMMLGSSMQGEPMTISALRPAPTRLVLVGGLYLARQVALRAMAVGAWVVVATGRPASWQVLQKAAGTGPDGRPAPLVQIRRLSPVELPRPSEDGPLLVVHDGGPTPQELFPPRSPWQTTVYVLPYMHPQAGATANAADLVLLQRLPVGQAQLAARVWRLPPPMVHELTTLADDEVVALGHMLWKRMKLITNTKEQQILGPVRRGD
;
A
#
# COMPACT_ATOMS: atom_id res chain seq x y z
N MET A 1 -8.68 -48.78 47.16
CA MET A 1 -9.18 -48.49 45.80
C MET A 1 -9.53 -47.00 45.67
N SER A 2 -8.60 -46.09 45.81
CA SER A 2 -8.95 -44.66 45.71
C SER A 2 -7.81 -43.71 45.29
N GLU A 3 -6.59 -44.19 45.04
CA GLU A 3 -5.49 -43.29 44.69
C GLU A 3 -5.10 -43.30 43.20
N SER A 4 -5.49 -44.34 42.46
CA SER A 4 -5.13 -44.42 41.02
C SER A 4 -6.04 -43.59 40.11
N SER A 5 -7.22 -43.18 40.56
CA SER A 5 -8.13 -42.36 39.72
C SER A 5 -7.81 -40.87 39.73
N ARG A 6 -7.07 -40.34 40.72
CA ARG A 6 -6.73 -38.93 40.81
C ARG A 6 -5.47 -38.53 39.99
N LEU A 7 -4.61 -39.52 39.70
CA LEU A 7 -3.40 -39.26 38.91
C LEU A 7 -3.61 -39.18 37.39
N LEU A 8 -4.70 -39.75 36.89
CA LEU A 8 -5.02 -39.75 35.47
C LEU A 8 -5.69 -38.41 35.02
N ASP A 9 -6.44 -37.76 35.91
CA ASP A 9 -7.09 -36.48 35.55
C ASP A 9 -6.16 -35.27 35.57
N THR A 10 -5.07 -35.35 36.35
CA THR A 10 -4.08 -34.24 36.41
C THR A 10 -3.07 -34.27 35.28
N GLN A 11 -2.81 -35.43 34.66
CA GLN A 11 -1.89 -35.51 33.54
C GLN A 11 -2.52 -35.13 32.21
N THR A 12 -3.83 -35.35 32.03
CA THR A 12 -4.54 -34.97 30.80
C THR A 12 -4.78 -33.48 30.69
N GLY A 13 -4.91 -32.77 31.82
CA GLY A 13 -5.12 -31.32 31.83
C GLY A 13 -3.84 -30.50 31.53
N ASN A 14 -2.67 -31.00 31.93
CA ASN A 14 -1.41 -30.28 31.72
C ASN A 14 -0.79 -30.50 30.33
N GLY A 15 -1.06 -31.59 29.66
CA GLY A 15 -0.57 -31.88 28.32
C GLY A 15 -1.22 -30.99 27.26
N LEU A 16 -2.51 -30.76 27.36
CA LEU A 16 -3.29 -29.98 26.41
C LEU A 16 -3.01 -28.47 26.50
N THR A 17 -2.65 -27.96 27.68
CA THR A 17 -2.32 -26.54 27.85
C THR A 17 -0.91 -26.20 27.40
N GLN A 18 0.03 -27.15 27.39
CA GLN A 18 1.38 -26.88 26.89
C GLN A 18 1.48 -26.93 25.35
N GLU A 19 0.65 -27.74 24.71
CA GLU A 19 0.67 -27.86 23.23
C GLU A 19 0.10 -26.60 22.53
N PHE A 20 -0.70 -25.77 23.23
CA PHE A 20 -1.28 -24.56 22.68
C PHE A 20 -0.57 -23.26 23.07
N LEU A 21 0.42 -23.31 23.95
CA LEU A 21 1.23 -22.16 24.32
C LEU A 21 2.45 -22.03 23.40
N MET A 22 2.20 -21.70 22.14
CA MET A 22 3.27 -21.22 21.26
C MET A 22 3.67 -19.83 21.73
N SER A 23 4.97 -19.61 21.95
CA SER A 23 5.47 -18.26 22.21
C SER A 23 5.20 -17.36 21.00
N PRO A 24 5.02 -16.04 21.18
CA PRO A 24 4.86 -15.12 20.05
C PRO A 24 5.95 -15.28 18.98
N SER A 25 7.19 -15.56 19.39
CA SER A 25 8.30 -15.81 18.46
C SER A 25 8.15 -17.14 17.68
N MET A 26 7.52 -18.16 18.26
CA MET A 26 7.19 -19.39 17.53
C MET A 26 6.00 -19.20 16.59
N LEU A 27 5.02 -18.40 16.97
CA LEU A 27 3.93 -18.00 16.08
C LEU A 27 4.45 -17.20 14.88
N ASP A 28 5.41 -16.33 15.08
CA ASP A 28 6.07 -15.61 13.99
C ASP A 28 6.92 -16.52 13.08
N ALA A 29 7.52 -17.57 13.63
CA ALA A 29 8.29 -18.56 12.87
C ALA A 29 7.40 -19.57 12.09
N VAL A 30 6.21 -19.85 12.59
CA VAL A 30 5.22 -20.76 11.98
C VAL A 30 4.18 -19.99 11.15
N SER A 31 3.99 -18.70 11.42
CA SER A 31 3.25 -17.86 10.51
C SER A 31 3.98 -17.92 9.17
N PRO A 32 3.37 -18.51 8.11
CA PRO A 32 3.96 -18.36 6.80
C PRO A 32 4.18 -16.86 6.66
N THR A 33 5.30 -16.48 6.09
CA THR A 33 5.64 -15.10 5.73
C THR A 33 4.64 -14.49 4.74
N GLY A 34 3.37 -14.71 4.97
CA GLY A 34 2.26 -13.95 4.48
C GLY A 34 2.37 -12.65 5.24
N ASP A 35 2.99 -11.68 4.58
CA ASP A 35 3.06 -10.30 4.99
C ASP A 35 1.76 -9.91 5.67
N ARG A 36 1.76 -9.81 7.00
CA ARG A 36 0.61 -9.25 7.74
C ARG A 36 0.29 -7.82 7.29
N GLY A 37 1.12 -7.24 6.42
CA GLY A 37 0.97 -5.94 5.82
C GLY A 37 0.78 -5.98 4.29
N GLY A 38 0.49 -7.13 3.70
CA GLY A 38 0.21 -7.24 2.28
C GLY A 38 -1.18 -6.69 1.93
N MET A 39 -1.25 -5.63 1.15
CA MET A 39 -2.50 -5.10 0.62
C MET A 39 -2.74 -5.65 -0.78
N MET A 40 -3.82 -6.41 -0.95
CA MET A 40 -4.21 -6.93 -2.27
C MET A 40 -4.51 -5.74 -3.20
N LEU A 41 -3.90 -5.73 -4.38
CA LEU A 41 -4.10 -4.66 -5.36
C LEU A 41 -4.73 -5.16 -6.65
N GLY A 42 -4.45 -6.37 -7.04
CA GLY A 42 -4.93 -6.91 -8.30
C GLY A 42 -4.72 -8.42 -8.40
N SER A 43 -4.73 -8.91 -9.63
CA SER A 43 -4.38 -10.28 -9.97
C SER A 43 -3.27 -10.31 -11.03
N SER A 44 -2.49 -11.38 -11.02
CA SER A 44 -1.58 -11.69 -12.13
C SER A 44 -2.39 -11.93 -13.41
N MET A 45 -1.70 -12.01 -14.54
CA MET A 45 -2.35 -12.36 -15.82
C MET A 45 -2.89 -13.80 -15.83
N GLN A 46 -2.47 -14.62 -14.87
CA GLN A 46 -2.96 -16.00 -14.62
C GLN A 46 -4.12 -16.05 -13.60
N GLY A 47 -4.55 -14.90 -13.07
CA GLY A 47 -5.64 -14.80 -12.11
C GLY A 47 -5.22 -14.96 -10.64
N GLU A 48 -3.94 -15.13 -10.35
CA GLU A 48 -3.45 -15.24 -8.98
C GLU A 48 -3.52 -13.89 -8.25
N PRO A 49 -3.93 -13.85 -6.97
CA PRO A 49 -4.00 -12.62 -6.21
C PRO A 49 -2.60 -11.99 -6.06
N MET A 50 -2.51 -10.69 -6.26
CA MET A 50 -1.28 -9.93 -6.13
C MET A 50 -1.41 -8.87 -5.04
N THR A 51 -0.51 -8.98 -4.06
CA THR A 51 -0.42 -8.04 -2.94
C THR A 51 0.82 -7.15 -3.08
N ILE A 52 0.72 -5.96 -2.53
CA ILE A 52 1.86 -5.06 -2.34
C ILE A 52 2.23 -5.02 -0.86
N SER A 53 3.52 -5.07 -0.57
CA SER A 53 4.01 -4.93 0.80
C SER A 53 3.92 -3.47 1.23
N ALA A 54 2.95 -3.18 2.10
CA ALA A 54 2.68 -1.86 2.66
C ALA A 54 2.23 -2.02 4.11
N LEU A 55 2.31 -0.96 4.91
CA LEU A 55 1.80 -0.93 6.28
C LEU A 55 2.39 -2.04 7.16
N ARG A 56 3.70 -2.26 7.07
CA ARG A 56 4.47 -3.34 7.71
C ARG A 56 5.44 -2.80 8.78
N PRO A 57 6.06 -3.67 9.61
CA PRO A 57 7.03 -3.26 10.64
C PRO A 57 8.27 -2.52 10.11
N ALA A 58 8.43 -2.44 8.79
CA ALA A 58 9.52 -1.71 8.14
C ALA A 58 8.95 -0.47 7.42
N PRO A 59 9.66 0.67 7.48
CA PRO A 59 9.28 1.84 6.68
C PRO A 59 9.27 1.48 5.21
N THR A 60 8.21 1.87 4.50
CA THR A 60 8.04 1.53 3.08
C THR A 60 7.84 2.78 2.24
N ARG A 61 8.48 2.85 1.10
CA ARG A 61 8.30 3.92 0.12
C ARG A 61 7.75 3.35 -1.19
N LEU A 62 6.58 3.85 -1.58
CA LEU A 62 5.94 3.54 -2.85
C LEU A 62 6.02 4.74 -3.77
N VAL A 63 6.22 4.50 -5.05
CA VAL A 63 6.05 5.51 -6.10
C VAL A 63 4.98 5.03 -7.07
N LEU A 64 3.97 5.86 -7.30
CA LEU A 64 2.92 5.61 -8.27
C LEU A 64 3.10 6.56 -9.44
N VAL A 65 3.28 6.03 -10.65
CA VAL A 65 3.38 6.83 -11.87
C VAL A 65 2.13 6.62 -12.71
N GLY A 66 1.30 7.66 -12.78
CA GLY A 66 0.02 7.61 -13.50
C GLY A 66 -1.04 8.51 -12.88
N GLY A 67 -2.31 8.14 -13.06
CA GLY A 67 -3.46 8.90 -12.56
C GLY A 67 -3.74 8.70 -11.07
N LEU A 68 -4.60 9.58 -10.55
CA LEU A 68 -5.03 9.56 -9.14
C LEU A 68 -5.87 8.33 -8.79
N TYR A 69 -6.50 7.67 -9.75
CA TYR A 69 -7.34 6.50 -9.47
C TYR A 69 -6.58 5.45 -8.66
N LEU A 70 -5.38 5.06 -9.13
CA LEU A 70 -4.53 4.08 -8.45
C LEU A 70 -4.14 4.53 -7.04
N ALA A 71 -3.76 5.80 -6.89
CA ALA A 71 -3.39 6.36 -5.59
C ALA A 71 -4.56 6.37 -4.60
N ARG A 72 -5.75 6.74 -5.07
CA ARG A 72 -7.00 6.70 -4.27
C ARG A 72 -7.38 5.27 -3.90
N GLN A 73 -7.20 4.31 -4.81
CA GLN A 73 -7.47 2.89 -4.53
C GLN A 73 -6.54 2.35 -3.44
N VAL A 74 -5.25 2.64 -3.52
CA VAL A 74 -4.26 2.29 -2.49
C VAL A 74 -4.66 2.90 -1.15
N ALA A 75 -5.01 4.18 -1.12
CA ALA A 75 -5.42 4.87 0.10
C ALA A 75 -6.74 4.33 0.68
N LEU A 76 -7.74 4.04 -0.17
CA LEU A 76 -9.01 3.46 0.25
C LEU A 76 -8.83 2.07 0.89
N ARG A 77 -7.96 1.25 0.32
CA ARG A 77 -7.64 -0.08 0.87
C ARG A 77 -6.82 -0.01 2.15
N ALA A 78 -5.92 0.96 2.26
CA ALA A 78 -5.21 1.21 3.51
C ALA A 78 -6.19 1.58 4.64
N MET A 79 -7.20 2.43 4.36
CA MET A 79 -8.26 2.73 5.31
C MET A 79 -9.06 1.48 5.70
N ALA A 80 -9.36 0.61 4.73
CA ALA A 80 -10.15 -0.60 4.98
C ALA A 80 -9.44 -1.60 5.90
N VAL A 81 -8.10 -1.55 6.00
CA VAL A 81 -7.31 -2.35 6.95
C VAL A 81 -6.95 -1.57 8.22
N GLY A 82 -7.60 -0.42 8.47
CA GLY A 82 -7.46 0.35 9.69
C GLY A 82 -6.31 1.36 9.71
N ALA A 83 -5.67 1.62 8.58
CA ALA A 83 -4.59 2.59 8.53
C ALA A 83 -5.11 4.03 8.58
N TRP A 84 -4.36 4.89 9.25
CA TRP A 84 -4.51 6.34 9.13
C TRP A 84 -3.95 6.79 7.78
N VAL A 85 -4.70 7.64 7.08
CA VAL A 85 -4.30 8.17 5.78
C VAL A 85 -4.12 9.67 5.87
N VAL A 86 -2.91 10.14 5.63
CA VAL A 86 -2.59 11.57 5.52
C VAL A 86 -2.24 11.89 4.08
N VAL A 87 -3.01 12.78 3.45
CA VAL A 87 -2.79 13.19 2.06
C VAL A 87 -2.30 14.63 2.04
N ALA A 88 -1.04 14.84 1.66
CA ALA A 88 -0.48 16.14 1.36
C ALA A 88 -0.59 16.41 -0.14
N THR A 89 -1.40 17.40 -0.52
CA THR A 89 -1.77 17.62 -1.93
C THR A 89 -1.94 19.10 -2.27
N GLY A 90 -1.61 19.44 -3.53
CA GLY A 90 -1.97 20.72 -4.14
C GLY A 90 -3.42 20.78 -4.65
N ARG A 91 -4.12 19.63 -4.72
CA ARG A 91 -5.49 19.50 -5.27
C ARG A 91 -6.45 18.80 -4.30
N PRO A 92 -6.77 19.40 -3.15
CA PRO A 92 -7.53 18.73 -2.07
C PRO A 92 -8.90 18.26 -2.52
N ALA A 93 -9.56 18.95 -3.45
CA ALA A 93 -10.87 18.56 -3.98
C ALA A 93 -10.85 17.16 -4.59
N SER A 94 -9.76 16.77 -5.24
CA SER A 94 -9.58 15.46 -5.85
C SER A 94 -9.55 14.31 -4.84
N TRP A 95 -9.32 14.59 -3.57
CA TRP A 95 -9.20 13.59 -2.50
C TRP A 95 -10.42 13.55 -1.57
N GLN A 96 -11.37 14.48 -1.70
CA GLN A 96 -12.57 14.52 -0.86
C GLN A 96 -13.40 13.24 -0.92
N VAL A 97 -13.31 12.49 -2.02
CA VAL A 97 -13.97 11.19 -2.16
C VAL A 97 -13.57 10.20 -1.06
N LEU A 98 -12.31 10.21 -0.63
CA LEU A 98 -11.84 9.36 0.47
C LEU A 98 -12.36 9.84 1.83
N GLN A 99 -12.46 11.15 2.04
CA GLN A 99 -13.02 11.72 3.26
C GLN A 99 -14.51 11.38 3.40
N LYS A 100 -15.25 11.42 2.29
CA LYS A 100 -16.65 10.96 2.26
C LYS A 100 -16.76 9.46 2.53
N ALA A 101 -15.85 8.66 1.98
CA ALA A 101 -15.82 7.21 2.19
C ALA A 101 -15.47 6.82 3.64
N ALA A 102 -14.64 7.60 4.32
CA ALA A 102 -14.33 7.42 5.73
C ALA A 102 -15.55 7.66 6.65
N GLY A 103 -16.55 8.40 6.16
CA GLY A 103 -17.76 8.71 6.92
C GLY A 103 -17.56 9.81 7.95
N THR A 104 -18.49 9.86 8.91
CA THR A 104 -18.49 10.80 10.03
C THR A 104 -18.35 10.05 11.35
N GLY A 105 -17.61 10.64 12.27
CA GLY A 105 -17.53 10.16 13.64
C GLY A 105 -18.83 10.39 14.43
N PRO A 106 -18.89 9.88 15.67
CA PRO A 106 -20.04 10.05 16.56
C PRO A 106 -20.39 11.53 16.84
N ASP A 107 -19.41 12.41 16.70
CA ASP A 107 -19.55 13.86 16.89
C ASP A 107 -20.03 14.61 15.64
N GLY A 108 -20.40 13.89 14.56
CA GLY A 108 -20.83 14.45 13.29
C GLY A 108 -19.70 15.06 12.45
N ARG A 109 -18.45 15.00 12.92
CA ARG A 109 -17.27 15.45 12.15
C ARG A 109 -16.74 14.35 11.23
N PRO A 110 -16.01 14.71 10.17
CA PRO A 110 -15.35 13.70 9.34
C PRO A 110 -14.52 12.74 10.18
N ALA A 111 -14.62 11.45 9.90
CA ALA A 111 -13.84 10.44 10.61
C ALA A 111 -12.35 10.77 10.53
N PRO A 112 -11.59 10.63 11.63
CA PRO A 112 -10.17 11.02 11.68
C PRO A 112 -9.24 10.17 10.84
N LEU A 113 -9.74 9.04 10.27
CA LEU A 113 -8.96 8.11 9.46
C LEU A 113 -8.33 8.75 8.23
N VAL A 114 -8.91 9.84 7.70
CA VAL A 114 -8.37 10.55 6.53
C VAL A 114 -8.17 12.02 6.86
N GLN A 115 -6.95 12.50 6.66
CA GLN A 115 -6.62 13.91 6.78
C GLN A 115 -6.08 14.41 5.44
N ILE A 116 -6.78 15.37 4.83
CA ILE A 116 -6.35 16.03 3.61
C ILE A 116 -5.72 17.37 4.00
N ARG A 117 -4.47 17.60 3.59
CA ARG A 117 -3.70 18.77 3.96
C ARG A 117 -3.03 19.39 2.73
N ARG A 118 -2.66 20.65 2.83
CA ARG A 118 -1.82 21.30 1.83
C ARG A 118 -0.40 20.74 1.88
N LEU A 119 0.34 20.90 0.77
CA LEU A 119 1.76 20.56 0.70
C LEU A 119 2.55 21.47 1.63
N SER A 120 2.78 21.03 2.84
CA SER A 120 3.60 21.68 3.85
C SER A 120 4.14 20.62 4.81
N PRO A 121 5.24 20.89 5.50
CA PRO A 121 5.68 20.02 6.59
C PRO A 121 4.53 19.82 7.59
N VAL A 122 4.24 18.59 7.94
CA VAL A 122 3.12 18.23 8.79
C VAL A 122 3.62 17.34 9.91
N GLU A 123 3.15 17.62 11.12
CA GLU A 123 3.27 16.66 12.20
C GLU A 123 2.37 15.47 11.90
N LEU A 124 2.98 14.28 11.83
CA LEU A 124 2.28 13.03 11.52
C LEU A 124 1.92 12.30 12.82
N PRO A 125 0.80 11.56 12.84
CA PRO A 125 0.52 10.61 13.91
C PRO A 125 1.67 9.62 14.03
N ARG A 126 1.94 9.13 15.24
CA ARG A 126 2.92 8.06 15.42
C ARG A 126 2.32 6.74 14.93
N PRO A 127 2.91 6.11 13.92
CA PRO A 127 2.41 4.83 13.43
C PRO A 127 2.73 3.69 14.40
N SER A 128 1.85 2.69 14.43
CA SER A 128 1.99 1.47 15.23
C SER A 128 1.38 0.28 14.47
N GLU A 129 1.49 -0.92 15.01
CA GLU A 129 0.84 -2.11 14.47
C GLU A 129 -0.69 -1.96 14.43
N ASP A 130 -1.28 -1.41 15.51
CA ASP A 130 -2.73 -1.21 15.63
C ASP A 130 -3.25 -0.02 14.83
N GLY A 131 -2.35 0.90 14.47
CA GLY A 131 -2.65 2.12 13.72
C GLY A 131 -1.55 2.44 12.72
N PRO A 132 -1.38 1.64 11.67
CA PRO A 132 -0.39 1.92 10.65
C PRO A 132 -0.74 3.20 9.90
N LEU A 133 0.26 3.83 9.31
CA LEU A 133 0.14 5.15 8.68
C LEU A 133 0.48 5.07 7.19
N LEU A 134 -0.45 5.53 6.37
CA LEU A 134 -0.21 5.82 4.97
C LEU A 134 -0.08 7.33 4.78
N VAL A 135 1.06 7.79 4.31
CA VAL A 135 1.31 9.19 3.94
C VAL A 135 1.34 9.29 2.42
N VAL A 136 0.41 10.01 1.83
CA VAL A 136 0.35 10.24 0.39
C VAL A 136 0.87 11.64 0.07
N HIS A 137 1.87 11.71 -0.79
CA HIS A 137 2.42 12.95 -1.33
C HIS A 137 1.98 13.12 -2.78
N ASP A 138 0.99 13.99 -2.98
CA ASP A 138 0.46 14.36 -4.29
C ASP A 138 0.89 15.80 -4.62
N GLY A 139 2.19 15.98 -4.80
CA GLY A 139 2.87 17.27 -5.01
C GLY A 139 3.29 17.55 -6.45
N GLY A 140 2.79 16.75 -7.40
CA GLY A 140 3.18 16.88 -8.81
C GLY A 140 4.41 16.02 -9.17
N PRO A 141 5.03 16.28 -10.35
CA PRO A 141 6.04 15.40 -10.92
C PRO A 141 7.41 15.47 -10.22
N THR A 142 7.63 16.47 -9.40
CA THR A 142 8.89 16.69 -8.67
C THR A 142 8.63 16.68 -7.18
N PRO A 143 8.63 15.49 -6.55
CA PRO A 143 8.34 15.40 -5.12
C PRO A 143 9.40 16.11 -4.29
N GLN A 144 8.95 16.94 -3.36
CA GLN A 144 9.80 17.55 -2.35
C GLN A 144 9.80 16.65 -1.11
N GLU A 145 10.93 16.53 -0.42
CA GLU A 145 10.97 15.83 0.87
C GLU A 145 10.32 16.69 1.96
N LEU A 146 9.00 16.61 2.05
CA LEU A 146 8.21 17.32 3.05
C LEU A 146 7.91 16.47 4.28
N PHE A 147 8.36 15.23 4.30
CA PHE A 147 7.96 14.26 5.30
C PHE A 147 9.08 13.97 6.30
N PRO A 148 8.68 13.72 7.57
CA PRO A 148 9.60 13.29 8.60
C PRO A 148 10.30 11.97 8.23
N PRO A 149 11.37 11.61 8.94
CA PRO A 149 12.08 10.37 8.75
C PRO A 149 11.12 9.17 8.71
N ARG A 150 11.47 8.17 7.91
CA ARG A 150 10.72 6.91 7.83
C ARG A 150 10.66 6.25 9.21
N SER A 151 9.47 5.78 9.59
CA SER A 151 9.27 5.01 10.80
C SER A 151 8.63 3.65 10.51
N PRO A 152 8.81 2.63 11.37
CA PRO A 152 8.06 1.38 11.29
C PRO A 152 6.56 1.64 11.16
N TRP A 153 5.84 0.77 10.47
CA TRP A 153 4.40 0.88 10.21
C TRP A 153 3.98 2.10 9.41
N GLN A 154 4.94 2.83 8.81
CA GLN A 154 4.68 3.94 7.92
C GLN A 154 4.97 3.55 6.47
N THR A 155 3.98 3.76 5.61
CA THR A 155 4.14 3.70 4.16
C THR A 155 4.00 5.10 3.59
N THR A 156 5.00 5.56 2.84
CA THR A 156 4.97 6.84 2.14
C THR A 156 4.77 6.60 0.65
N VAL A 157 3.73 7.20 0.08
CA VAL A 157 3.36 7.07 -1.33
C VAL A 157 3.60 8.40 -2.04
N TYR A 158 4.43 8.41 -3.07
CA TYR A 158 4.60 9.54 -3.96
C TYR A 158 3.78 9.34 -5.23
N VAL A 159 2.88 10.26 -5.50
CA VAL A 159 2.02 10.24 -6.70
C VAL A 159 2.64 11.14 -7.75
N LEU A 160 3.14 10.55 -8.82
CA LEU A 160 3.72 11.24 -9.95
C LEU A 160 2.75 11.16 -11.14
N PRO A 161 2.19 12.28 -11.62
CA PRO A 161 1.27 12.26 -12.75
C PRO A 161 1.98 11.80 -14.04
N TYR A 162 3.29 11.97 -14.10
CA TYR A 162 4.17 11.50 -15.17
C TYR A 162 5.62 11.42 -14.68
N MET A 163 6.46 10.69 -15.40
CA MET A 163 7.89 10.64 -15.14
C MET A 163 8.54 11.99 -15.47
N HIS A 164 9.25 12.56 -14.51
CA HIS A 164 10.06 13.74 -14.67
C HIS A 164 11.53 13.42 -14.37
N PRO A 165 12.52 13.96 -15.08
CA PRO A 165 13.94 13.66 -14.81
C PRO A 165 14.36 13.89 -13.36
N GLN A 166 13.84 14.94 -12.71
CA GLN A 166 14.13 15.26 -11.32
C GLN A 166 13.49 14.29 -10.32
N ALA A 167 12.49 13.50 -10.72
CA ALA A 167 11.90 12.46 -9.87
C ALA A 167 12.76 11.19 -9.78
N GLY A 168 13.83 11.10 -10.57
CA GLY A 168 14.65 9.89 -10.65
C GLY A 168 15.23 9.44 -9.31
N ALA A 169 15.68 10.38 -8.46
CA ALA A 169 16.21 10.07 -7.14
C ALA A 169 15.13 9.47 -6.22
N THR A 170 13.94 10.06 -6.19
CA THR A 170 12.79 9.55 -5.41
C THR A 170 12.33 8.18 -5.93
N ALA A 171 12.28 8.02 -7.25
CA ALA A 171 11.87 6.79 -7.89
C ALA A 171 12.87 5.63 -7.62
N ASN A 172 14.18 5.91 -7.66
CA ASN A 172 15.21 4.92 -7.32
C ASN A 172 15.27 4.56 -5.84
N ALA A 173 14.86 5.49 -4.96
CA ALA A 173 14.80 5.24 -3.53
C ALA A 173 13.51 4.53 -3.08
N ALA A 174 12.61 4.20 -4.01
CA ALA A 174 11.38 3.49 -3.71
C ALA A 174 11.64 1.98 -3.49
N ASP A 175 10.92 1.41 -2.53
CA ASP A 175 10.90 -0.05 -2.31
C ASP A 175 10.06 -0.73 -3.40
N LEU A 176 9.02 -0.02 -3.89
CA LEU A 176 8.16 -0.48 -4.96
C LEU A 176 7.67 0.70 -5.80
N VAL A 177 7.66 0.52 -7.10
CA VAL A 177 7.08 1.46 -8.06
C VAL A 177 5.92 0.80 -8.79
N LEU A 178 4.78 1.47 -8.86
CA LEU A 178 3.64 1.04 -9.66
C LEU A 178 3.50 1.95 -10.88
N LEU A 179 3.58 1.38 -12.05
CA LEU A 179 3.57 2.08 -13.33
C LEU A 179 2.28 1.76 -14.08
N GLN A 180 1.48 2.76 -14.36
CA GLN A 180 0.40 2.67 -15.37
C GLN A 180 0.99 2.86 -16.77
N ARG A 181 0.18 2.68 -17.83
CA ARG A 181 0.63 2.87 -19.21
C ARG A 181 1.33 4.22 -19.39
N LEU A 182 2.51 4.20 -19.97
CA LEU A 182 3.31 5.39 -20.20
C LEU A 182 3.37 5.72 -21.71
N PRO A 183 3.32 7.01 -22.09
CA PRO A 183 3.72 7.43 -23.44
C PRO A 183 5.16 7.02 -23.74
N VAL A 184 5.49 6.80 -25.02
CA VAL A 184 6.81 6.29 -25.46
C VAL A 184 7.98 7.08 -24.83
N GLY A 185 7.93 8.41 -24.88
CA GLY A 185 9.01 9.23 -24.29
C GLY A 185 9.18 9.05 -22.79
N GLN A 186 8.09 8.83 -22.06
CA GLN A 186 8.14 8.55 -20.62
C GLN A 186 8.60 7.12 -20.32
N ALA A 187 8.19 6.14 -21.11
CA ALA A 187 8.70 4.77 -21.01
C ALA A 187 10.22 4.71 -21.26
N GLN A 188 10.72 5.51 -22.20
CA GLN A 188 12.15 5.66 -22.42
C GLN A 188 12.88 6.34 -21.25
N LEU A 189 12.25 7.33 -20.60
CA LEU A 189 12.79 7.93 -19.38
C LEU A 189 12.83 6.91 -18.24
N ALA A 190 11.75 6.17 -18.04
CA ALA A 190 11.67 5.07 -17.09
C ALA A 190 12.77 4.02 -17.33
N ALA A 191 13.00 3.66 -18.61
CA ALA A 191 14.06 2.74 -18.98
C ALA A 191 15.45 3.24 -18.56
N ARG A 192 15.72 4.53 -18.71
CA ARG A 192 17.00 5.11 -18.26
C ARG A 192 17.16 5.11 -16.75
N VAL A 193 16.07 5.42 -16.01
CA VAL A 193 16.08 5.48 -14.54
C VAL A 193 16.30 4.08 -13.94
N TRP A 194 15.62 3.07 -14.45
CA TRP A 194 15.65 1.71 -13.89
C TRP A 194 16.39 0.69 -14.76
N ARG A 195 17.07 1.13 -15.82
CA ARG A 195 17.85 0.27 -16.76
C ARG A 195 17.01 -0.86 -17.34
N LEU A 196 15.79 -0.53 -17.78
CA LEU A 196 14.85 -1.52 -18.31
C LEU A 196 15.26 -1.98 -19.72
N PRO A 197 15.20 -3.26 -20.02
CA PRO A 197 15.43 -3.79 -21.37
C PRO A 197 14.27 -3.41 -22.32
N PRO A 198 14.51 -3.38 -23.66
CA PRO A 198 13.51 -2.95 -24.63
C PRO A 198 12.14 -3.63 -24.55
N PRO A 199 12.02 -4.95 -24.26
CA PRO A 199 10.72 -5.59 -24.13
C PRO A 199 9.87 -4.99 -23.01
N MET A 200 10.48 -4.66 -21.84
CA MET A 200 9.78 -4.04 -20.72
C MET A 200 9.34 -2.61 -21.06
N VAL A 201 10.14 -1.87 -21.83
CA VAL A 201 9.75 -0.54 -22.32
C VAL A 201 8.53 -0.62 -23.21
N HIS A 202 8.49 -1.60 -24.12
CA HIS A 202 7.34 -1.83 -24.99
C HIS A 202 6.09 -2.19 -24.15
N GLU A 203 6.24 -3.07 -23.17
CA GLU A 203 5.14 -3.45 -22.25
C GLU A 203 4.53 -2.22 -21.57
N LEU A 204 5.35 -1.30 -21.05
CA LEU A 204 4.85 -0.06 -20.41
C LEU A 204 4.02 0.81 -21.35
N THR A 205 4.22 0.73 -22.65
CA THR A 205 3.44 1.53 -23.62
C THR A 205 2.13 0.89 -24.05
N THR A 206 1.96 -0.40 -23.76
CA THR A 206 0.81 -1.23 -24.21
C THR A 206 -0.13 -1.67 -23.11
N LEU A 207 0.13 -1.29 -21.85
CA LEU A 207 -0.75 -1.61 -20.72
C LEU A 207 -2.19 -1.13 -20.98
N ALA A 208 -3.18 -1.92 -20.61
CA ALA A 208 -4.57 -1.48 -20.56
C ALA A 208 -4.80 -0.48 -19.42
N ASP A 209 -5.94 0.19 -19.39
CA ASP A 209 -6.22 1.22 -18.38
C ASP A 209 -6.36 0.65 -16.95
N ASP A 210 -6.73 -0.62 -16.85
CA ASP A 210 -6.84 -1.39 -15.62
C ASP A 210 -5.59 -2.24 -15.30
N GLU A 211 -4.51 -2.02 -16.02
CA GLU A 211 -3.25 -2.73 -15.81
C GLU A 211 -2.15 -1.83 -15.26
N VAL A 212 -1.33 -2.41 -14.41
CA VAL A 212 -0.13 -1.77 -13.84
C VAL A 212 1.03 -2.75 -13.84
N VAL A 213 2.22 -2.21 -13.90
CA VAL A 213 3.46 -2.96 -13.63
C VAL A 213 3.97 -2.60 -12.26
N ALA A 214 4.23 -3.61 -11.44
CA ALA A 214 4.93 -3.48 -10.18
C ALA A 214 6.42 -3.73 -10.42
N LEU A 215 7.22 -2.71 -10.15
CA LEU A 215 8.67 -2.71 -10.26
C LEU A 215 9.29 -2.54 -8.86
N GLY A 216 10.11 -3.49 -8.45
CA GLY A 216 10.84 -3.47 -7.18
C GLY A 216 12.23 -4.07 -7.34
N HIS A 217 12.92 -4.28 -6.22
CA HIS A 217 14.21 -4.95 -6.27
C HIS A 217 14.02 -6.40 -6.77
N MET A 218 14.60 -6.73 -7.93
CA MET A 218 14.44 -8.02 -8.63
C MET A 218 12.99 -8.41 -8.97
N LEU A 219 12.06 -7.43 -8.94
CA LEU A 219 10.64 -7.64 -9.23
C LEU A 219 10.24 -6.86 -10.47
N TRP A 220 9.64 -7.57 -11.43
CA TRP A 220 8.87 -7.01 -12.53
C TRP A 220 7.63 -7.87 -12.70
N LYS A 221 6.47 -7.32 -12.34
CA LYS A 221 5.22 -8.07 -12.47
C LYS A 221 4.13 -7.19 -13.02
N ARG A 222 3.53 -7.61 -14.13
CA ARG A 222 2.28 -7.04 -14.64
C ARG A 222 1.10 -7.59 -13.87
N MET A 223 0.18 -6.74 -13.48
CA MET A 223 -1.04 -7.12 -12.80
C MET A 223 -2.22 -6.34 -13.36
N LYS A 224 -3.39 -6.96 -13.27
CA LYS A 224 -4.67 -6.32 -13.54
C LYS A 224 -5.27 -5.86 -12.21
N LEU A 225 -5.67 -4.58 -12.13
CA LEU A 225 -6.31 -4.03 -10.95
C LEU A 225 -7.66 -4.71 -10.74
N ILE A 226 -7.93 -5.14 -9.52
CA ILE A 226 -9.23 -5.66 -9.12
C ILE A 226 -9.95 -4.57 -8.35
N THR A 227 -11.23 -4.38 -8.66
CA THR A 227 -12.12 -3.47 -7.94
C THR A 227 -13.40 -4.19 -7.56
N ASN A 228 -13.87 -3.96 -6.36
CA ASN A 228 -15.20 -4.41 -5.95
C ASN A 228 -16.27 -3.33 -6.23
N THR A 229 -17.53 -3.71 -6.11
CA THR A 229 -18.65 -2.81 -6.36
C THR A 229 -18.63 -1.55 -5.50
N LYS A 230 -18.23 -1.65 -4.24
CA LYS A 230 -18.13 -0.48 -3.32
C LYS A 230 -17.00 0.46 -3.74
N GLU A 231 -15.84 -0.09 -4.10
CA GLU A 231 -14.74 0.73 -4.63
C GLU A 231 -15.16 1.47 -5.90
N GLN A 232 -15.89 0.81 -6.82
CA GLN A 232 -16.40 1.44 -8.03
C GLN A 232 -17.44 2.53 -7.74
N GLN A 233 -18.29 2.34 -6.74
CA GLN A 233 -19.23 3.39 -6.30
C GLN A 233 -18.52 4.61 -5.72
N ILE A 234 -17.41 4.40 -5.00
CA ILE A 234 -16.63 5.47 -4.37
C ILE A 234 -15.73 6.17 -5.38
N LEU A 235 -14.93 5.40 -6.14
CA LEU A 235 -13.86 5.92 -6.99
C LEU A 235 -14.27 6.11 -8.45
N GLY A 236 -15.41 5.53 -8.85
CA GLY A 236 -15.82 5.41 -10.24
C GLY A 236 -15.13 4.22 -10.93
N PRO A 237 -15.31 4.08 -12.26
CA PRO A 237 -14.65 3.03 -13.03
C PRO A 237 -13.13 3.22 -13.06
N VAL A 238 -12.41 2.12 -13.19
CA VAL A 238 -10.95 2.17 -13.36
C VAL A 238 -10.62 2.99 -14.60
N ARG A 239 -9.78 3.98 -14.45
CA ARG A 239 -9.31 4.81 -15.57
C ARG A 239 -7.89 5.30 -15.32
N ARG A 240 -7.21 5.50 -16.42
CA ARG A 240 -5.93 6.16 -16.45
C ARG A 240 -6.14 7.67 -16.53
N GLY A 241 -5.43 8.39 -15.70
CA GLY A 241 -5.54 9.86 -15.64
C GLY A 241 -6.69 10.31 -14.74
N ASP A 242 -6.79 11.61 -14.59
CA ASP A 242 -7.85 12.30 -13.83
C ASP A 242 -8.78 13.01 -14.79
#